data_6e60fe40858fccae66e1e5e201f1d857
#
_entry.id   6e60fe40858fccae66e1e5e201f1d857
#
_cell.length_a   1.000
_cell.length_b   1.000
_cell.length_c   1.000
_cell.angle_alpha   90.00
_cell.angle_beta   90.00
_cell.angle_gamma   90.00
#
_symmetry.space_group_name_H-M   'P 1'
#
loop_
_entity.id
_entity.type
_entity.pdbx_description
1 polymer ?
#
loop_
_entity_poly.entity_id
_entity_poly.type
_entity_poly.pdbx_seq_one_letter_code
_entity_poly.pdbx_strand_id
1 'polypeptide(L)'
;MHRVFTSFLCIAFFVAVTGAALAQTQNFTPRDESPEEFPAGTGREETFYACTACHGFKLVAAQGMNRRQWDDTLNFMTAKHGMPKLEGKDRDIVLHYLETTYPPRAPAAGGWQNPFLNR
;
A
#
# COMPACT_ATOMS: atom_id res chain seq x y z
N MET A 1 5.31 55.48 -24.66
CA MET A 1 6.38 54.54 -24.29
C MET A 1 6.04 53.67 -23.06
N HIS A 2 5.32 54.17 -22.06
CA HIS A 2 5.01 53.37 -20.82
C HIS A 2 4.07 52.16 -21.04
N ARG A 3 3.15 52.21 -21.99
CA ARG A 3 2.20 51.12 -22.24
C ARG A 3 2.83 49.87 -22.88
N VAL A 4 3.88 50.02 -23.66
CA VAL A 4 4.54 48.87 -24.31
C VAL A 4 5.43 48.15 -23.33
N PHE A 5 6.04 48.84 -22.37
CA PHE A 5 6.93 48.27 -21.36
C PHE A 5 6.15 47.40 -20.35
N THR A 6 4.94 47.83 -19.97
CA THR A 6 4.07 47.01 -19.05
C THR A 6 3.57 45.73 -19.72
N SER A 7 3.29 45.74 -21.03
CA SER A 7 2.89 44.55 -21.76
C SER A 7 3.97 43.50 -21.86
N PHE A 8 5.22 43.89 -22.06
CA PHE A 8 6.36 42.98 -22.10
C PHE A 8 6.67 42.38 -20.73
N LEU A 9 6.50 43.12 -19.64
CA LEU A 9 6.73 42.62 -18.29
C LEU A 9 5.68 41.56 -17.90
N CYS A 10 4.41 41.73 -18.28
CA CYS A 10 3.36 40.73 -18.02
C CYS A 10 3.56 39.45 -18.83
N ILE A 11 4.03 39.52 -20.07
CA ILE A 11 4.29 38.34 -20.90
C ILE A 11 5.50 37.56 -20.35
N ALA A 12 6.56 38.24 -19.91
CA ALA A 12 7.72 37.59 -19.31
C ALA A 12 7.39 36.88 -17.98
N PHE A 13 6.47 37.43 -17.18
CA PHE A 13 6.03 36.82 -15.94
C PHE A 13 5.15 35.58 -16.19
N PHE A 14 4.33 35.58 -17.25
CA PHE A 14 3.46 34.44 -17.60
C PHE A 14 4.26 33.23 -18.12
N VAL A 15 5.33 33.46 -18.87
CA VAL A 15 6.20 32.40 -19.39
C VAL A 15 7.03 31.75 -18.27
N ALA A 16 7.40 32.48 -17.24
CA ALA A 16 8.15 31.94 -16.10
C ALA A 16 7.33 30.99 -15.18
N VAL A 17 6.00 31.20 -15.11
CA VAL A 17 5.11 30.37 -14.25
C VAL A 17 4.75 29.04 -14.91
N THR A 18 4.74 28.95 -16.24
CA THR A 18 4.39 27.69 -16.94
C THR A 18 5.54 26.68 -16.97
N GLY A 19 6.78 27.09 -16.72
CA GLY A 19 7.94 26.18 -16.69
C GLY A 19 8.07 25.32 -15.43
N ALA A 20 7.40 25.69 -14.32
CA ALA A 20 7.51 24.98 -13.05
C ALA A 20 6.59 23.74 -12.92
N ALA A 21 5.61 23.59 -13.80
CA ALA A 21 4.62 22.50 -13.69
C ALA A 21 5.07 21.15 -14.30
N LEU A 22 6.19 21.10 -15.01
CA LEU A 22 6.68 19.89 -15.69
C LEU A 22 7.70 19.07 -14.87
N ALA A 23 8.05 19.50 -13.66
CA ALA A 23 9.15 18.89 -12.89
C ALA A 23 8.69 17.78 -11.90
N GLN A 24 7.44 17.33 -11.92
CA GLN A 24 6.93 16.37 -10.92
C GLN A 24 6.44 15.03 -11.49
N THR A 25 6.88 14.61 -12.65
CA THR A 25 6.78 13.20 -13.01
C THR A 25 7.91 12.44 -12.30
N GLN A 26 7.75 12.19 -11.01
CA GLN A 26 8.55 11.15 -10.38
C GLN A 26 8.15 9.84 -11.07
N ASN A 27 9.04 9.30 -11.88
CA ASN A 27 8.91 7.96 -12.41
C ASN A 27 8.87 7.00 -11.22
N PHE A 28 7.66 6.64 -10.77
CA PHE A 28 7.49 5.52 -9.86
C PHE A 28 7.87 4.26 -10.64
N THR A 29 9.04 3.74 -10.37
CA THR A 29 9.44 2.40 -10.83
C THR A 29 8.99 1.42 -9.75
N PRO A 30 7.97 0.57 -10.00
CA PRO A 30 7.62 -0.48 -9.07
C PRO A 30 8.87 -1.33 -8.83
N ARG A 31 9.25 -1.51 -7.57
CA ARG A 31 10.31 -2.45 -7.23
C ARG A 31 9.69 -3.85 -7.26
N ASP A 32 10.26 -4.72 -8.05
CA ASP A 32 9.91 -6.14 -8.02
C ASP A 32 10.23 -6.70 -6.63
N GLU A 33 9.25 -7.27 -5.98
CA GLU A 33 9.38 -7.95 -4.70
C GLU A 33 9.59 -9.45 -4.93
N SER A 34 10.35 -10.09 -4.06
CA SER A 34 10.52 -11.55 -4.08
C SER A 34 10.12 -12.17 -2.74
N PRO A 35 9.71 -13.46 -2.74
CA PRO A 35 9.32 -14.13 -1.49
C PRO A 35 10.40 -14.11 -0.42
N GLU A 36 11.68 -14.11 -0.81
CA GLU A 36 12.84 -14.14 0.08
C GLU A 36 13.01 -12.84 0.88
N GLU A 37 12.40 -11.75 0.45
CA GLU A 37 12.39 -10.48 1.20
C GLU A 37 11.52 -10.54 2.47
N PHE A 38 10.70 -11.58 2.61
CA PHE A 38 9.75 -11.75 3.70
C PHE A 38 10.15 -12.93 4.61
N PRO A 39 9.67 -12.95 5.86
CA PRO A 39 10.07 -13.97 6.82
C PRO A 39 9.87 -15.40 6.30
N ALA A 40 10.87 -16.25 6.50
CA ALA A 40 10.79 -17.66 6.15
C ALA A 40 9.70 -18.37 6.97
N GLY A 41 8.96 -19.28 6.35
CA GLY A 41 7.91 -20.06 7.00
C GLY A 41 7.16 -20.90 6.00
N THR A 42 6.45 -21.92 6.49
CA THR A 42 5.60 -22.75 5.66
C THR A 42 4.49 -21.92 5.03
N GLY A 43 4.36 -21.95 3.71
CA GLY A 43 3.37 -21.21 2.97
C GLY A 43 3.81 -19.80 2.53
N ARG A 44 5.08 -19.43 2.71
CA ARG A 44 5.60 -18.11 2.28
C ARG A 44 5.39 -17.89 0.78
N GLU A 45 5.83 -18.82 -0.03
CA GLU A 45 5.77 -18.69 -1.49
C GLU A 45 4.32 -18.71 -1.99
N GLU A 46 3.53 -19.67 -1.52
CA GLU A 46 2.12 -19.79 -1.86
C GLU A 46 1.36 -18.50 -1.51
N THR A 47 1.63 -17.95 -0.33
CA THR A 47 0.99 -16.70 0.12
C THR A 47 1.48 -15.51 -0.72
N PHE A 48 2.77 -15.43 -1.00
CA PHE A 48 3.35 -14.37 -1.81
C PHE A 48 2.70 -14.33 -3.18
N TYR A 49 2.69 -15.44 -3.91
CA TYR A 49 2.14 -15.48 -5.27
C TYR A 49 0.61 -15.32 -5.30
N ALA A 50 -0.11 -15.79 -4.28
CA ALA A 50 -1.55 -15.54 -4.18
C ALA A 50 -1.89 -14.05 -4.00
N CYS A 51 -1.05 -13.29 -3.32
CA CYS A 51 -1.32 -11.88 -2.98
C CYS A 51 -0.75 -10.88 -4.00
N THR A 52 0.37 -11.21 -4.67
CA THR A 52 1.10 -10.25 -5.52
C THR A 52 0.55 -10.10 -6.94
N ALA A 53 -0.48 -10.85 -7.30
CA ALA A 53 -1.14 -10.71 -8.61
C ALA A 53 -1.72 -9.31 -8.87
N CYS A 54 -2.03 -8.54 -7.82
CA CYS A 54 -2.70 -7.25 -7.93
C CYS A 54 -1.97 -6.09 -7.22
N HIS A 55 -1.17 -6.36 -6.20
CA HIS A 55 -0.45 -5.35 -5.41
C HIS A 55 0.82 -5.93 -4.77
N GLY A 56 1.74 -5.08 -4.33
CA GLY A 56 2.96 -5.53 -3.65
C GLY A 56 2.68 -6.21 -2.30
N PHE A 57 3.48 -7.20 -1.96
CA PHE A 57 3.33 -7.98 -0.72
C PHE A 57 3.61 -7.16 0.55
N LYS A 58 4.36 -6.07 0.45
CA LYS A 58 4.58 -5.13 1.57
C LYS A 58 3.28 -4.57 2.12
N LEU A 59 2.25 -4.42 1.29
CA LEU A 59 0.93 -4.01 1.75
C LEU A 59 0.31 -5.06 2.69
N VAL A 60 0.48 -6.34 2.38
CA VAL A 60 0.03 -7.47 3.21
C VAL A 60 0.87 -7.54 4.48
N ALA A 61 2.19 -7.50 4.36
CA ALA A 61 3.14 -7.55 5.48
C ALA A 61 2.98 -6.39 6.47
N ALA A 62 2.45 -5.26 6.01
CA ALA A 62 2.14 -4.11 6.86
C ALA A 62 0.90 -4.33 7.76
N GLN A 63 0.08 -5.32 7.47
CA GLN A 63 -1.09 -5.67 8.27
C GLN A 63 -0.69 -6.54 9.48
N GLY A 64 -1.59 -6.67 10.44
CA GLY A 64 -1.42 -7.58 11.58
C GLY A 64 -2.79 -8.01 12.05
N MET A 65 -3.15 -9.28 11.78
CA MET A 65 -4.50 -9.78 12.00
C MET A 65 -4.48 -11.20 12.57
N ASN A 66 -5.54 -11.57 13.30
CA ASN A 66 -5.76 -12.95 13.68
C ASN A 66 -6.28 -13.78 12.50
N ARG A 67 -6.30 -15.12 12.64
CA ARG A 67 -6.74 -16.03 11.58
C ARG A 67 -8.10 -15.68 11.00
N ARG A 68 -9.08 -15.33 11.84
CA ARG A 68 -10.42 -14.98 11.38
C ARG A 68 -10.42 -13.70 10.55
N GLN A 69 -9.69 -12.68 10.98
CA GLN A 69 -9.57 -11.42 10.22
C GLN A 69 -8.87 -11.64 8.87
N TRP A 70 -7.84 -12.48 8.82
CA TRP A 70 -7.22 -12.89 7.57
C TRP A 70 -8.19 -13.62 6.67
N ASP A 71 -8.97 -14.55 7.22
CA ASP A 71 -9.98 -15.29 6.46
C ASP A 71 -11.07 -14.38 5.88
N ASP A 72 -11.57 -13.43 6.67
CA ASP A 72 -12.51 -12.40 6.23
C ASP A 72 -11.89 -11.51 5.13
N THR A 73 -10.60 -11.19 5.23
CA THR A 73 -9.86 -10.42 4.22
C THR A 73 -9.75 -11.19 2.89
N LEU A 74 -9.43 -12.48 2.91
CA LEU A 74 -9.40 -13.31 1.70
C LEU A 74 -10.78 -13.37 1.03
N ASN A 75 -11.85 -13.51 1.82
CA ASN A 75 -13.21 -13.46 1.30
C ASN A 75 -13.54 -12.11 0.66
N PHE A 76 -13.13 -11.01 1.28
CA PHE A 76 -13.29 -9.66 0.74
C PHE A 76 -12.53 -9.48 -0.57
N MET A 77 -11.26 -9.93 -0.64
CA MET A 77 -10.45 -9.85 -1.87
C MET A 77 -11.09 -10.64 -3.01
N THR A 78 -11.63 -11.81 -2.71
CA THR A 78 -12.35 -12.61 -3.71
C THR A 78 -13.64 -11.92 -4.18
N ALA A 79 -14.44 -11.41 -3.24
CA ALA A 79 -15.75 -10.85 -3.56
C ALA A 79 -15.70 -9.48 -4.23
N LYS A 80 -14.68 -8.66 -3.93
CA LYS A 80 -14.61 -7.25 -4.34
C LYS A 80 -13.47 -6.93 -5.32
N HIS A 81 -12.42 -7.73 -5.31
CA HIS A 81 -11.21 -7.45 -6.10
C HIS A 81 -10.85 -8.55 -7.11
N GLY A 82 -11.71 -9.56 -7.26
CA GLY A 82 -11.52 -10.59 -8.27
C GLY A 82 -10.37 -11.57 -7.97
N MET A 83 -9.91 -11.64 -6.73
CA MET A 83 -8.94 -12.65 -6.31
C MET A 83 -9.53 -14.06 -6.52
N PRO A 84 -8.80 -15.01 -7.14
CA PRO A 84 -9.26 -16.39 -7.19
C PRO A 84 -9.57 -16.93 -5.81
N LYS A 85 -10.68 -17.65 -5.67
CA LYS A 85 -11.07 -18.23 -4.39
C LYS A 85 -10.09 -19.33 -4.00
N LEU A 86 -9.44 -19.14 -2.86
CA LEU A 86 -8.64 -20.18 -2.24
C LEU A 86 -9.51 -21.11 -1.43
N GLU A 87 -9.34 -22.43 -1.60
CA GLU A 87 -10.13 -23.46 -0.91
C GLU A 87 -9.22 -24.57 -0.36
N GLY A 88 -9.74 -25.33 0.58
CA GLY A 88 -9.08 -26.51 1.13
C GLY A 88 -7.67 -26.23 1.62
N LYS A 89 -6.74 -27.07 1.22
CA LYS A 89 -5.33 -27.03 1.67
C LYS A 89 -4.61 -25.72 1.33
N ASP A 90 -4.85 -25.17 0.16
CA ASP A 90 -4.19 -23.93 -0.27
C ASP A 90 -4.63 -22.75 0.60
N ARG A 91 -5.92 -22.68 0.94
CA ARG A 91 -6.43 -21.68 1.88
C ARG A 91 -5.81 -21.84 3.27
N ASP A 92 -5.71 -23.06 3.76
CA ASP A 92 -5.13 -23.33 5.07
C ASP A 92 -3.65 -22.99 5.15
N ILE A 93 -2.87 -23.27 4.11
CA ILE A 93 -1.45 -22.91 4.01
C ILE A 93 -1.28 -21.38 4.07
N VAL A 94 -2.05 -20.66 3.28
CA VAL A 94 -2.00 -19.19 3.22
C VAL A 94 -2.40 -18.58 4.59
N LEU A 95 -3.51 -19.03 5.16
CA LEU A 95 -3.97 -18.55 6.46
C LEU A 95 -2.98 -18.87 7.58
N HIS A 96 -2.35 -20.04 7.56
CA HIS A 96 -1.34 -20.43 8.54
C HIS A 96 -0.12 -19.50 8.48
N TYR A 97 0.40 -19.25 7.28
CA TYR A 97 1.52 -18.33 7.11
C TYR A 97 1.17 -16.91 7.58
N LEU A 98 0.02 -16.40 7.19
CA LEU A 98 -0.41 -15.05 7.54
C LEU A 98 -0.61 -14.88 9.06
N GLU A 99 -1.28 -15.79 9.72
CA GLU A 99 -1.53 -15.68 11.17
C GLU A 99 -0.28 -15.83 12.02
N THR A 100 0.69 -16.67 11.58
CA THR A 100 1.91 -16.91 12.32
C THR A 100 2.96 -15.84 12.07
N THR A 101 3.03 -15.30 10.87
CA THR A 101 4.05 -14.33 10.47
C THR A 101 3.62 -12.89 10.73
N TYR A 102 2.34 -12.60 10.57
CA TYR A 102 1.75 -11.27 10.72
C TYR A 102 0.57 -11.27 11.71
N PRO A 103 0.81 -11.62 12.97
CA PRO A 103 -0.23 -11.62 14.01
C PRO A 103 -0.69 -10.19 14.36
N PRO A 104 -1.81 -10.03 15.07
CA PRO A 104 -2.24 -8.75 15.58
C PRO A 104 -1.12 -8.07 16.37
N ARG A 105 -0.89 -6.81 16.08
CA ARG A 105 0.08 -6.01 16.84
C ARG A 105 -0.55 -5.57 18.14
N ALA A 106 0.21 -5.69 19.24
CA ALA A 106 -0.18 -5.04 20.47
C ALA A 106 -0.32 -3.52 20.23
N PRO A 107 -1.32 -2.85 20.82
CA PRO A 107 -1.36 -1.40 20.81
C PRO A 107 -0.02 -0.85 21.29
N ALA A 108 0.56 0.10 20.56
CA ALA A 108 1.80 0.73 20.98
C ALA A 108 1.60 1.28 22.40
N ALA A 109 2.47 0.87 23.34
CA ALA A 109 2.48 1.44 24.68
C ALA A 109 2.68 2.96 24.54
N GLY A 110 1.67 3.76 24.89
CA GLY A 110 1.64 5.18 24.61
C GLY A 110 1.02 5.59 23.27
N GLY A 111 0.25 4.70 22.63
CA GLY A 111 -0.47 4.99 21.38
C GLY A 111 -1.29 6.27 21.46
N TRP A 112 -1.54 6.86 20.29
CA TRP A 112 -2.30 8.09 20.18
C TRP A 112 -3.59 8.04 21.00
N GLN A 113 -3.68 8.91 22.02
CA GLN A 113 -4.90 9.10 22.80
C GLN A 113 -5.66 10.26 22.20
N ASN A 114 -6.92 10.04 21.87
CA ASN A 114 -7.78 11.11 21.38
C ASN A 114 -7.94 12.19 22.46
N PRO A 115 -7.37 13.41 22.27
CA PRO A 115 -7.42 14.47 23.28
C PRO A 115 -8.85 14.96 23.57
N PHE A 116 -9.82 14.59 22.74
CA PHE A 116 -11.22 14.99 22.90
C PHE A 116 -12.05 14.03 23.78
N LEU A 117 -11.52 12.85 24.11
CA LEU A 117 -12.23 11.87 24.96
C LEU A 117 -12.00 12.09 26.47
N ASN A 118 -11.06 12.96 26.85
CA ASN A 118 -10.67 13.20 28.24
C ASN A 118 -11.19 14.59 28.77
N ARG A 119 -12.43 14.93 28.47
CA ARG A 119 -13.11 16.09 29.05
C ARG A 119 -14.21 15.68 29.99
#